data_f52b46543cea2e29b11c6b4057a7b8b7
#
_entry.id   f52b46543cea2e29b11c6b4057a7b8b7
#
_cell.length_a   1.000
_cell.length_b   1.000
_cell.length_c   1.000
_cell.angle_alpha   90.00
_cell.angle_beta   90.00
_cell.angle_gamma   90.00
#
_symmetry.space_group_name_H-M   'P 1'
#
loop_
_entity.id
_entity.type
_entity.pdbx_description
1 polymer ?
#
loop_
_entity_poly.entity_id
_entity_poly.type
_entity_poly.pdbx_seq_one_letter_code
_entity_poly.pdbx_strand_id
1 'polypeptide(L)'
;DTAELSIQIGYIFQNPFSQISGVKPTVFEEIAMGLENLGVPKDEMIERVINVCEKLKIEELIEKNPNELSGGQRQRVAFASIMVMDMPTLVIDEPTSQLDPEGTEGVFSIISELKNSNKTILLIEHKMDLIAEYCDEVVVIQNGQIALHGPTKEVLVNPRLNEYGAVMPEVTRFGHEMKAAGKPLAEIPVTIEDAERLVRERKA
;
A
#
# COMPACT_ATOMS: atom_id res chain seq x y z
N ASP A 1 -25.80 -5.86 0.24
CA ASP A 1 -26.03 -5.67 -1.19
C ASP A 1 -24.72 -5.27 -1.87
N THR A 2 -24.48 -5.77 -3.11
CA THR A 2 -23.24 -5.48 -3.86
C THR A 2 -23.11 -3.97 -4.13
N ALA A 3 -24.19 -3.28 -4.37
CA ALA A 3 -24.21 -1.83 -4.56
C ALA A 3 -23.79 -1.06 -3.30
N GLU A 4 -24.18 -1.51 -2.12
CA GLU A 4 -23.75 -0.92 -0.85
C GLU A 4 -22.27 -1.16 -0.59
N LEU A 5 -21.75 -2.32 -0.94
CA LEU A 5 -20.31 -2.62 -0.82
C LEU A 5 -19.46 -1.78 -1.76
N SER A 6 -19.94 -1.50 -2.97
CA SER A 6 -19.19 -0.73 -3.97
C SER A 6 -18.94 0.74 -3.58
N ILE A 7 -19.68 1.28 -2.62
CA ILE A 7 -19.47 2.61 -2.06
C ILE A 7 -18.70 2.60 -0.73
N GLN A 8 -18.42 1.42 -0.17
CA GLN A 8 -17.72 1.24 1.09
C GLN A 8 -16.27 0.75 0.90
N ILE A 9 -16.01 0.03 -0.20
CA ILE A 9 -14.73 -0.64 -0.42
C ILE A 9 -14.18 -0.24 -1.79
N GLY A 10 -13.04 0.44 -1.78
CA GLY A 10 -12.23 0.67 -2.96
C GLY A 10 -11.24 -0.47 -3.16
N TYR A 11 -11.05 -0.91 -4.39
CA TYR A 11 -10.08 -1.94 -4.73
C TYR A 11 -9.06 -1.39 -5.74
N ILE A 12 -7.78 -1.51 -5.41
CA ILE A 12 -6.66 -1.13 -6.28
C ILE A 12 -5.98 -2.41 -6.74
N PHE A 13 -6.01 -2.65 -8.04
CA PHE A 13 -5.47 -3.86 -8.65
C PHE A 13 -3.94 -3.84 -8.72
N GLN A 14 -3.33 -5.03 -8.64
CA GLN A 14 -1.91 -5.26 -8.86
C GLN A 14 -1.42 -4.67 -10.20
N ASN A 15 -2.23 -4.84 -11.25
CA ASN A 15 -1.93 -4.30 -12.56
C ASN A 15 -2.71 -3.02 -12.83
N PRO A 16 -2.06 -1.83 -12.89
CA PRO A 16 -2.73 -0.56 -13.14
C PRO A 16 -3.43 -0.49 -14.51
N PHE A 17 -3.01 -1.33 -15.48
CA PHE A 17 -3.69 -1.45 -16.77
C PHE A 17 -5.10 -2.05 -16.66
N SER A 18 -5.36 -2.83 -15.61
CA SER A 18 -6.70 -3.37 -15.34
C SER A 18 -7.60 -2.38 -14.61
N GLN A 19 -7.02 -1.37 -13.96
CA GLN A 19 -7.73 -0.34 -13.21
C GLN A 19 -8.26 0.77 -14.12
N ILE A 20 -7.44 1.18 -15.10
CA ILE A 20 -7.77 2.28 -16.02
C ILE A 20 -8.61 1.73 -17.15
N SER A 21 -9.79 2.34 -17.36
CA SER A 21 -10.72 1.91 -18.40
C SER A 21 -10.16 2.15 -19.81
N GLY A 22 -9.37 3.21 -19.99
CA GLY A 22 -8.84 3.65 -21.28
C GLY A 22 -9.88 4.12 -22.27
N VAL A 23 -11.13 4.28 -21.86
CA VAL A 23 -12.26 4.74 -22.69
C VAL A 23 -12.35 6.27 -22.69
N LYS A 24 -11.94 6.89 -21.58
CA LYS A 24 -11.99 8.34 -21.42
C LYS A 24 -10.82 9.01 -22.17
N PRO A 25 -11.04 10.17 -22.81
CA PRO A 25 -10.01 10.86 -23.59
C PRO A 25 -8.91 11.49 -22.72
N THR A 26 -9.21 11.82 -21.46
CA THR A 26 -8.28 12.49 -20.55
C THR A 26 -8.18 11.77 -19.20
N VAL A 27 -7.06 11.95 -18.51
CA VAL A 27 -6.85 11.49 -17.12
C VAL A 27 -7.88 12.10 -16.19
N PHE A 28 -8.26 13.36 -16.38
CA PHE A 28 -9.30 14.01 -15.59
C PHE A 28 -10.63 13.23 -15.65
N GLU A 29 -11.09 12.91 -16.84
CA GLU A 29 -12.35 12.19 -17.03
C GLU A 29 -12.25 10.73 -16.56
N GLU A 30 -11.09 10.10 -16.70
CA GLU A 30 -10.83 8.75 -16.18
C GLU A 30 -10.95 8.73 -14.64
N ILE A 31 -10.36 9.70 -13.94
CA ILE A 31 -10.45 9.82 -12.47
C ILE A 31 -11.90 10.16 -12.06
N ALA A 32 -12.56 11.06 -12.79
CA ALA A 32 -13.93 11.49 -12.49
C ALA A 32 -14.99 10.39 -12.70
N MET A 33 -14.70 9.35 -13.49
CA MET A 33 -15.68 8.34 -13.89
C MET A 33 -16.39 7.66 -12.71
N GLY A 34 -15.67 7.38 -11.61
CA GLY A 34 -16.27 6.82 -10.41
C GLY A 34 -17.29 7.76 -9.76
N LEU A 35 -16.98 9.05 -9.71
CA LEU A 35 -17.86 10.10 -9.18
C LEU A 35 -19.08 10.33 -10.08
N GLU A 36 -18.91 10.26 -11.41
CA GLU A 36 -20.02 10.29 -12.37
C GLU A 36 -21.04 9.18 -12.09
N ASN A 37 -20.55 7.95 -11.86
CA ASN A 37 -21.40 6.80 -11.57
C ASN A 37 -22.13 6.93 -10.23
N LEU A 38 -21.55 7.65 -9.27
CA LEU A 38 -22.18 7.97 -7.98
C LEU A 38 -23.14 9.17 -8.06
N GLY A 39 -23.23 9.86 -9.19
CA GLY A 39 -24.09 11.02 -9.39
C GLY A 39 -23.62 12.28 -8.64
N VAL A 40 -22.31 12.40 -8.37
CA VAL A 40 -21.72 13.57 -7.72
C VAL A 40 -21.90 14.81 -8.62
N PRO A 41 -22.33 15.98 -8.07
CA PRO A 41 -22.45 17.21 -8.83
C PRO A 41 -21.15 17.63 -9.51
N LYS A 42 -21.24 18.21 -10.70
CA LYS A 42 -20.08 18.54 -11.54
C LYS A 42 -19.05 19.42 -10.84
N ASP A 43 -19.49 20.45 -10.12
CA ASP A 43 -18.55 21.38 -9.47
C ASP A 43 -17.80 20.69 -8.33
N GLU A 44 -18.46 19.85 -7.55
CA GLU A 44 -17.86 19.03 -6.51
C GLU A 44 -16.90 17.98 -7.11
N MET A 45 -17.27 17.39 -8.24
CA MET A 45 -16.42 16.43 -8.94
C MET A 45 -15.11 17.07 -9.40
N ILE A 46 -15.17 18.27 -9.98
CA ILE A 46 -13.99 19.03 -10.41
C ILE A 46 -13.08 19.30 -9.22
N GLU A 47 -13.62 19.78 -8.11
CA GLU A 47 -12.85 20.06 -6.89
C GLU A 47 -12.16 18.80 -6.34
N ARG A 48 -12.89 17.69 -6.24
CA ARG A 48 -12.33 16.41 -5.74
C ARG A 48 -11.22 15.87 -6.64
N VAL A 49 -11.38 15.93 -7.97
CA VAL A 49 -10.38 15.47 -8.93
C VAL A 49 -9.12 16.33 -8.84
N ILE A 50 -9.24 17.65 -8.79
CA ILE A 50 -8.09 18.55 -8.64
C ILE A 50 -7.34 18.25 -7.34
N ASN A 51 -8.06 18.16 -6.22
CA ASN A 51 -7.47 17.89 -4.91
C ASN A 51 -6.71 16.56 -4.87
N VAL A 52 -7.24 15.50 -5.48
CA VAL A 52 -6.54 14.21 -5.52
C VAL A 52 -5.32 14.24 -6.43
N CYS A 53 -5.38 14.97 -7.57
CA CYS A 53 -4.24 15.13 -8.47
C CYS A 53 -3.09 15.89 -7.81
N GLU A 54 -3.38 16.95 -7.04
CA GLU A 54 -2.38 17.68 -6.26
C GLU A 54 -1.69 16.79 -5.22
N LYS A 55 -2.48 16.02 -4.43
CA LYS A 55 -1.94 15.07 -3.45
C LYS A 55 -1.00 14.04 -4.06
N LEU A 56 -1.33 13.55 -5.26
CA LEU A 56 -0.55 12.53 -5.96
C LEU A 56 0.54 13.10 -6.88
N LYS A 57 0.65 14.44 -6.97
CA LYS A 57 1.61 15.16 -7.84
C LYS A 57 1.50 14.72 -9.30
N ILE A 58 0.28 14.73 -9.83
CA ILE A 58 -0.06 14.33 -11.20
C ILE A 58 -0.84 15.41 -11.97
N GLU A 59 -0.78 16.68 -11.53
CA GLU A 59 -1.51 17.77 -12.14
C GLU A 59 -1.16 17.95 -13.63
N GLU A 60 0.09 17.71 -13.99
CA GLU A 60 0.58 17.79 -15.37
C GLU A 60 0.06 16.66 -16.27
N LEU A 61 -0.63 15.66 -15.69
CA LEU A 61 -1.19 14.54 -16.44
C LEU A 61 -2.68 14.72 -16.78
N ILE A 62 -3.35 15.70 -16.17
CA ILE A 62 -4.83 15.85 -16.20
C ILE A 62 -5.39 15.85 -17.63
N GLU A 63 -4.71 16.51 -18.56
CA GLU A 63 -5.13 16.62 -19.96
C GLU A 63 -4.61 15.51 -20.88
N LYS A 64 -3.72 14.64 -20.36
CA LYS A 64 -3.13 13.56 -21.16
C LYS A 64 -4.11 12.42 -21.38
N ASN A 65 -3.90 11.68 -22.47
CA ASN A 65 -4.62 10.44 -22.70
C ASN A 65 -4.11 9.35 -21.72
N PRO A 66 -4.97 8.65 -20.96
CA PRO A 66 -4.57 7.60 -20.03
C PRO A 66 -3.74 6.47 -20.67
N ASN A 67 -3.94 6.22 -21.96
CA ASN A 67 -3.23 5.19 -22.70
C ASN A 67 -1.77 5.55 -23.02
N GLU A 68 -1.40 6.83 -22.95
CA GLU A 68 -0.05 7.35 -23.26
C GLU A 68 0.84 7.46 -22.00
N LEU A 69 0.34 7.12 -20.84
CA LEU A 69 1.04 7.21 -19.57
C LEU A 69 2.12 6.12 -19.40
N SER A 70 3.23 6.48 -18.79
CA SER A 70 4.19 5.48 -18.28
C SER A 70 3.58 4.61 -17.19
N GLY A 71 4.21 3.46 -16.87
CA GLY A 71 3.73 2.56 -15.83
C GLY A 71 3.53 3.24 -14.47
N GLY A 72 4.50 4.02 -14.01
CA GLY A 72 4.41 4.75 -12.74
C GLY A 72 3.35 5.87 -12.75
N GLN A 73 3.23 6.60 -13.87
CA GLN A 73 2.16 7.60 -14.03
C GLN A 73 0.78 6.94 -14.00
N ARG A 74 0.62 5.83 -14.70
CA ARG A 74 -0.61 5.04 -14.74
C ARG A 74 -0.98 4.51 -13.35
N GLN A 75 0.00 4.06 -12.58
CA GLN A 75 -0.21 3.61 -11.21
C GLN A 75 -0.78 4.75 -10.33
N ARG A 76 -0.19 5.96 -10.41
CA ARG A 76 -0.70 7.12 -9.66
C ARG A 76 -2.12 7.50 -10.08
N VAL A 77 -2.43 7.44 -11.36
CA VAL A 77 -3.79 7.70 -11.88
C VAL A 77 -4.77 6.61 -11.41
N ALA A 78 -4.35 5.34 -11.36
CA ALA A 78 -5.15 4.26 -10.80
C ALA A 78 -5.45 4.47 -9.30
N PHE A 79 -4.48 4.96 -8.51
CA PHE A 79 -4.72 5.38 -7.13
C PHE A 79 -5.69 6.56 -7.07
N ALA A 80 -5.51 7.58 -7.91
CA ALA A 80 -6.38 8.75 -7.95
C ALA A 80 -7.85 8.38 -8.21
N SER A 81 -8.12 7.46 -9.15
CA SER A 81 -9.48 7.05 -9.52
C SER A 81 -10.24 6.35 -8.37
N ILE A 82 -9.53 5.77 -7.42
CA ILE A 82 -10.13 5.16 -6.23
C ILE A 82 -10.16 6.15 -5.06
N MET A 83 -9.08 6.91 -4.86
CA MET A 83 -8.98 7.87 -3.76
C MET A 83 -10.03 9.00 -3.86
N VAL A 84 -10.35 9.44 -5.08
CA VAL A 84 -11.34 10.51 -5.33
C VAL A 84 -12.74 10.14 -4.83
N MET A 85 -13.05 8.84 -4.77
CA MET A 85 -14.33 8.32 -4.30
C MET A 85 -14.47 8.38 -2.76
N ASP A 86 -13.38 8.60 -2.05
CA ASP A 86 -13.30 8.79 -0.59
C ASP A 86 -13.90 7.64 0.24
N MET A 87 -13.72 6.40 -0.21
CA MET A 87 -14.25 5.20 0.46
C MET A 87 -13.57 4.96 1.80
N PRO A 88 -14.29 4.46 2.83
CA PRO A 88 -13.75 4.22 4.17
C PRO A 88 -12.77 3.04 4.23
N THR A 89 -12.89 2.08 3.31
CA THR A 89 -12.02 0.90 3.27
C THR A 89 -11.35 0.79 1.90
N LEU A 90 -10.05 0.54 1.88
CA LEU A 90 -9.27 0.32 0.67
C LEU A 90 -8.61 -1.06 0.73
N VAL A 91 -8.79 -1.83 -0.33
CA VAL A 91 -8.04 -3.08 -0.57
C VAL A 91 -7.02 -2.79 -1.65
N ILE A 92 -5.75 -3.00 -1.35
CA ILE A 92 -4.62 -2.67 -2.24
C ILE A 92 -3.85 -3.96 -2.49
N ASP A 93 -3.85 -4.42 -3.72
CA ASP A 93 -3.30 -5.71 -4.13
C ASP A 93 -1.96 -5.53 -4.84
N GLU A 94 -0.86 -5.90 -4.17
CA GLU A 94 0.53 -5.84 -4.65
C GLU A 94 0.88 -4.59 -5.47
N PRO A 95 0.66 -3.38 -4.93
CA PRO A 95 0.71 -2.14 -5.71
C PRO A 95 2.09 -1.81 -6.25
N THR A 96 3.12 -2.52 -5.82
CA THR A 96 4.53 -2.24 -6.17
C THR A 96 5.20 -3.33 -7.01
N SER A 97 4.44 -4.35 -7.43
CA SER A 97 4.99 -5.52 -8.15
C SER A 97 5.65 -5.19 -9.49
N GLN A 98 5.26 -4.07 -10.13
CA GLN A 98 5.76 -3.64 -11.43
C GLN A 98 6.51 -2.31 -11.39
N LEU A 99 6.88 -1.83 -10.19
CA LEU A 99 7.53 -0.54 -9.99
C LEU A 99 9.02 -0.69 -9.65
N ASP A 100 9.78 0.28 -10.09
CA ASP A 100 11.14 0.52 -9.63
C ASP A 100 11.16 1.02 -8.16
N PRO A 101 12.32 1.16 -7.53
CA PRO A 101 12.41 1.63 -6.15
C PRO A 101 11.76 3.00 -5.93
N GLU A 102 11.94 3.95 -6.84
CA GLU A 102 11.37 5.30 -6.73
C GLU A 102 9.84 5.27 -6.83
N GLY A 103 9.29 4.49 -7.76
CA GLY A 103 7.86 4.26 -7.88
C GLY A 103 7.27 3.58 -6.65
N THR A 104 7.99 2.61 -6.07
CA THR A 104 7.63 1.94 -4.82
C THR A 104 7.51 2.93 -3.66
N GLU A 105 8.53 3.79 -3.48
CA GLU A 105 8.54 4.83 -2.45
C GLU A 105 7.36 5.81 -2.62
N GLY A 106 7.09 6.23 -3.86
CA GLY A 106 5.95 7.08 -4.18
C GLY A 106 4.61 6.47 -3.79
N VAL A 107 4.38 5.18 -4.06
CA VAL A 107 3.15 4.46 -3.67
C VAL A 107 3.02 4.35 -2.16
N PHE A 108 4.09 4.00 -1.44
CA PHE A 108 4.03 3.88 0.02
C PHE A 108 3.90 5.22 0.73
N SER A 109 4.39 6.32 0.15
CA SER A 109 4.08 7.68 0.61
C SER A 109 2.57 7.95 0.57
N ILE A 110 1.89 7.56 -0.51
CA ILE A 110 0.43 7.66 -0.65
C ILE A 110 -0.29 6.81 0.39
N ILE A 111 0.13 5.55 0.58
CA ILE A 111 -0.45 4.64 1.58
C ILE A 111 -0.31 5.22 2.99
N SER A 112 0.83 5.82 3.31
CA SER A 112 1.08 6.50 4.59
C SER A 112 0.14 7.69 4.81
N GLU A 113 -0.10 8.51 3.80
CA GLU A 113 -1.07 9.61 3.87
C GLU A 113 -2.50 9.10 4.08
N LEU A 114 -2.88 8.03 3.38
CA LEU A 114 -4.18 7.38 3.54
C LEU A 114 -4.38 6.81 4.94
N LYS A 115 -3.35 6.18 5.51
CA LYS A 115 -3.35 5.69 6.89
C LYS A 115 -3.68 6.82 7.89
N ASN A 116 -3.11 8.00 7.68
CA ASN A 116 -3.35 9.18 8.52
C ASN A 116 -4.75 9.79 8.34
N SER A 117 -5.51 9.40 7.31
CA SER A 117 -6.85 9.92 7.02
C SER A 117 -8.00 9.08 7.62
N ASN A 118 -7.73 8.28 8.64
CA ASN A 118 -8.71 7.45 9.37
C ASN A 118 -9.42 6.41 8.48
N LYS A 119 -8.72 5.88 7.46
CA LYS A 119 -9.21 4.82 6.58
C LYS A 119 -8.70 3.46 7.03
N THR A 120 -9.49 2.43 6.77
CA THR A 120 -9.03 1.05 6.90
C THR A 120 -8.36 0.62 5.61
N ILE A 121 -7.11 0.15 5.70
CA ILE A 121 -6.35 -0.32 4.53
C ILE A 121 -6.04 -1.80 4.72
N LEU A 122 -6.48 -2.62 3.77
CA LEU A 122 -6.07 -4.01 3.63
C LEU A 122 -5.03 -4.07 2.50
N LEU A 123 -3.77 -4.19 2.88
CA LEU A 123 -2.65 -4.28 1.94
C LEU A 123 -2.27 -5.75 1.74
N ILE A 124 -2.26 -6.21 0.49
CA ILE A 124 -1.68 -7.49 0.10
C ILE A 124 -0.29 -7.19 -0.45
N GLU A 125 0.74 -7.72 0.18
CA GLU A 125 2.14 -7.47 -0.17
C GLU A 125 3.02 -8.66 0.25
N HIS A 126 4.11 -8.86 -0.46
CA HIS A 126 5.08 -9.91 -0.16
C HIS A 126 6.47 -9.36 0.25
N LYS A 127 6.69 -8.04 0.12
CA LYS A 127 7.90 -7.36 0.57
C LYS A 127 7.80 -7.09 2.07
N MET A 128 8.39 -7.97 2.89
CA MET A 128 8.23 -7.96 4.33
C MET A 128 8.77 -6.71 5.02
N ASP A 129 9.78 -6.06 4.44
CA ASP A 129 10.31 -4.80 4.96
C ASP A 129 9.26 -3.67 4.88
N LEU A 130 8.48 -3.61 3.78
CA LEU A 130 7.38 -2.66 3.63
C LEU A 130 6.23 -2.98 4.59
N ILE A 131 5.89 -4.25 4.77
CA ILE A 131 4.90 -4.67 5.77
C ILE A 131 5.34 -4.26 7.18
N ALA A 132 6.62 -4.47 7.51
CA ALA A 132 7.18 -4.11 8.81
C ALA A 132 7.08 -2.60 9.11
N GLU A 133 7.24 -1.77 8.07
CA GLU A 133 7.28 -0.31 8.19
C GLU A 133 5.87 0.31 8.21
N TYR A 134 4.94 -0.21 7.37
CA TYR A 134 3.68 0.47 7.12
C TYR A 134 2.45 -0.18 7.75
N CYS A 135 2.49 -1.46 8.13
CA CYS A 135 1.33 -2.18 8.64
C CYS A 135 1.28 -2.20 10.18
N ASP A 136 0.09 -2.09 10.74
CA ASP A 136 -0.14 -2.21 12.19
C ASP A 136 -0.34 -3.67 12.60
N GLU A 137 -1.05 -4.44 11.76
CA GLU A 137 -1.33 -5.86 11.96
C GLU A 137 -0.98 -6.64 10.70
N VAL A 138 -0.66 -7.92 10.87
CA VAL A 138 -0.34 -8.85 9.79
C VAL A 138 -1.21 -10.09 9.89
N VAL A 139 -1.75 -10.52 8.77
CA VAL A 139 -2.42 -11.80 8.58
C VAL A 139 -1.61 -12.63 7.61
N VAL A 140 -1.10 -13.77 8.03
CA VAL A 140 -0.41 -14.74 7.16
C VAL A 140 -1.40 -15.82 6.76
N ILE A 141 -1.57 -15.99 5.45
CA ILE A 141 -2.49 -16.98 4.89
C ILE A 141 -1.68 -18.09 4.24
N GLN A 142 -1.98 -19.35 4.58
CA GLN A 142 -1.41 -20.53 3.95
C GLN A 142 -2.52 -21.53 3.63
N ASN A 143 -2.53 -22.03 2.39
CA ASN A 143 -3.54 -23.00 1.93
C ASN A 143 -4.99 -22.56 2.18
N GLY A 144 -5.28 -21.27 2.02
CA GLY A 144 -6.62 -20.70 2.23
C GLY A 144 -7.05 -20.58 3.70
N GLN A 145 -6.13 -20.76 4.65
CA GLN A 145 -6.39 -20.63 6.09
C GLN A 145 -5.45 -19.58 6.71
N ILE A 146 -5.95 -18.92 7.74
CA ILE A 146 -5.13 -18.01 8.54
C ILE A 146 -4.16 -18.84 9.37
N ALA A 147 -2.87 -18.72 9.08
CA ALA A 147 -1.79 -19.39 9.80
C ALA A 147 -1.30 -18.56 11.00
N LEU A 148 -1.18 -17.23 10.83
CA LEU A 148 -0.82 -16.29 11.88
C LEU A 148 -1.67 -15.02 11.71
N HIS A 149 -1.99 -14.37 12.84
CA HIS A 149 -2.62 -13.04 12.87
C HIS A 149 -2.23 -12.32 14.15
N GLY A 150 -1.93 -11.04 14.05
CA GLY A 150 -1.64 -10.18 15.20
C GLY A 150 -0.84 -8.93 14.83
N PRO A 151 -0.39 -8.19 15.85
CA PRO A 151 0.48 -7.02 15.66
C PRO A 151 1.69 -7.35 14.80
N THR A 152 2.05 -6.45 13.90
CA THR A 152 3.12 -6.66 12.91
C THR A 152 4.41 -7.17 13.55
N LYS A 153 4.84 -6.54 14.65
CA LYS A 153 6.06 -6.95 15.36
C LYS A 153 5.99 -8.38 15.86
N GLU A 154 4.86 -8.80 16.44
CA GLU A 154 4.70 -10.15 17.00
C GLU A 154 4.72 -11.22 15.91
N VAL A 155 4.05 -10.93 14.79
CA VAL A 155 3.98 -11.88 13.66
C VAL A 155 5.33 -11.98 12.96
N LEU A 156 5.99 -10.86 12.68
CA LEU A 156 7.24 -10.86 11.91
C LEU A 156 8.45 -11.43 12.66
N VAL A 157 8.47 -11.40 14.00
CA VAL A 157 9.52 -12.05 14.79
C VAL A 157 9.27 -13.54 15.02
N ASN A 158 8.14 -14.09 14.58
CA ASN A 158 7.82 -15.49 14.79
C ASN A 158 8.79 -16.40 14.02
N PRO A 159 9.57 -17.30 14.69
CA PRO A 159 10.53 -18.17 14.00
C PRO A 159 9.89 -19.12 12.98
N ARG A 160 8.58 -19.37 13.09
CA ARG A 160 7.85 -20.24 12.17
C ARG A 160 7.33 -19.51 10.92
N LEU A 161 7.63 -18.23 10.77
CA LEU A 161 7.13 -17.45 9.62
C LEU A 161 7.48 -18.11 8.28
N ASN A 162 8.72 -18.61 8.17
CA ASN A 162 9.19 -19.31 6.96
C ASN A 162 8.45 -20.63 6.69
N GLU A 163 7.94 -21.31 7.72
CA GLU A 163 7.14 -22.54 7.56
C GLU A 163 5.83 -22.26 6.85
N TYR A 164 5.33 -21.04 6.95
CA TYR A 164 4.09 -20.58 6.32
C TYR A 164 4.31 -19.92 4.95
N GLY A 165 5.56 -19.98 4.41
CA GLY A 165 5.89 -19.43 3.10
C GLY A 165 6.12 -17.93 3.06
N ALA A 166 6.13 -17.26 4.21
CA ALA A 166 6.45 -15.84 4.31
C ALA A 166 7.93 -15.66 4.68
N VAL A 167 8.63 -14.78 3.95
CA VAL A 167 10.06 -14.53 4.19
C VAL A 167 10.22 -13.54 5.34
N MET A 168 11.00 -13.92 6.37
CA MET A 168 11.31 -13.04 7.49
C MET A 168 12.12 -11.81 7.03
N PRO A 169 11.83 -10.59 7.54
CA PRO A 169 12.67 -9.43 7.26
C PRO A 169 14.16 -9.69 7.57
N GLU A 170 15.05 -9.15 6.74
CA GLU A 170 16.51 -9.37 6.91
C GLU A 170 17.01 -8.94 8.28
N VAL A 171 16.54 -7.82 8.80
CA VAL A 171 16.91 -7.32 10.14
C VAL A 171 16.38 -8.20 11.25
N THR A 172 15.23 -8.84 11.06
CA THR A 172 14.65 -9.79 12.01
C THR A 172 15.49 -11.07 12.04
N ARG A 173 15.90 -11.57 10.88
CA ARG A 173 16.84 -12.69 10.77
C ARG A 173 18.15 -12.37 11.46
N PHE A 174 18.74 -11.20 11.22
CA PHE A 174 19.93 -10.71 11.92
C PHE A 174 19.75 -10.74 13.45
N GLY A 175 18.61 -10.26 13.96
CA GLY A 175 18.32 -10.31 15.41
C GLY A 175 18.28 -11.72 15.97
N HIS A 176 17.70 -12.68 15.27
CA HIS A 176 17.70 -14.10 15.64
C HIS A 176 19.12 -14.70 15.62
N GLU A 177 19.93 -14.40 14.60
CA GLU A 177 21.32 -14.86 14.49
C GLU A 177 22.19 -14.29 15.61
N MET A 178 22.05 -13.01 15.96
CA MET A 178 22.71 -12.40 17.10
C MET A 178 22.38 -13.11 18.41
N LYS A 179 21.10 -13.44 18.63
CA LYS A 179 20.66 -14.20 19.80
C LYS A 179 21.28 -15.60 19.83
N ALA A 180 21.31 -16.30 18.71
CA ALA A 180 21.91 -17.63 18.59
C ALA A 180 23.43 -17.60 18.81
N ALA A 181 24.12 -16.53 18.42
CA ALA A 181 25.55 -16.31 18.63
C ALA A 181 25.91 -15.89 20.08
N GLY A 182 24.96 -15.89 21.01
CA GLY A 182 25.19 -15.47 22.41
C GLY A 182 25.38 -13.95 22.57
N LYS A 183 24.97 -13.17 21.59
CA LYS A 183 25.08 -11.70 21.56
C LYS A 183 23.71 -11.05 21.37
N PRO A 184 22.69 -11.35 22.21
CA PRO A 184 21.34 -10.86 21.97
C PRO A 184 21.27 -9.33 21.98
N LEU A 185 20.39 -8.78 21.16
CA LEU A 185 19.90 -7.41 21.29
C LEU A 185 18.81 -7.38 22.39
N ALA A 186 18.41 -6.20 22.84
CA ALA A 186 17.36 -6.04 23.85
C ALA A 186 16.03 -6.67 23.37
N GLU A 187 15.76 -6.58 22.08
CA GLU A 187 14.63 -7.23 21.40
C GLU A 187 15.01 -7.63 19.97
N ILE A 188 14.16 -8.38 19.27
CA ILE A 188 14.36 -8.72 17.86
C ILE A 188 13.84 -7.54 17.01
N PRO A 189 14.68 -6.91 16.15
CA PRO A 189 14.24 -5.81 15.29
C PRO A 189 13.32 -6.32 14.17
N VAL A 190 12.42 -5.46 13.70
CA VAL A 190 11.58 -5.73 12.52
C VAL A 190 11.79 -4.71 11.40
N THR A 191 12.32 -3.51 11.72
CA THR A 191 12.70 -2.48 10.76
C THR A 191 14.19 -2.16 10.83
N ILE A 192 14.72 -1.52 9.79
CA ILE A 192 16.12 -1.07 9.77
C ILE A 192 16.38 -0.08 10.91
N GLU A 193 15.45 0.83 11.17
CA GLU A 193 15.52 1.82 12.23
C GLU A 193 15.61 1.15 13.62
N ASP A 194 14.79 0.13 13.87
CA ASP A 194 14.87 -0.69 15.08
C ASP A 194 16.24 -1.33 15.24
N ALA A 195 16.76 -1.93 14.16
CA ALA A 195 18.06 -2.61 14.21
C ALA A 195 19.19 -1.62 14.52
N GLU A 196 19.20 -0.45 13.90
CA GLU A 196 20.19 0.60 14.18
C GLU A 196 20.14 1.06 15.63
N ARG A 197 18.94 1.36 16.14
CA ARG A 197 18.73 1.79 17.54
C ARG A 197 19.29 0.74 18.51
N LEU A 198 18.86 -0.51 18.35
CA LEU A 198 19.23 -1.61 19.25
C LEU A 198 20.74 -1.93 19.22
N VAL A 199 21.38 -1.81 18.05
CA VAL A 199 22.84 -2.00 17.93
C VAL A 199 23.60 -0.86 18.61
N ARG A 200 23.13 0.40 18.50
CA ARG A 200 23.73 1.55 19.19
C ARG A 200 23.60 1.43 20.70
N GLU A 201 22.41 1.10 21.22
CA GLU A 201 22.16 0.89 22.65
C GLU A 201 23.03 -0.21 23.24
N ARG A 202 23.33 -1.27 22.48
CA ARG A 202 24.20 -2.36 22.94
C ARG A 202 25.67 -1.95 23.04
N LYS A 203 26.12 -0.96 22.28
CA LYS A 203 27.52 -0.48 22.30
C LYS A 203 27.80 0.55 23.39
N ALA A 204 26.75 1.15 23.98
CA ALA A 204 26.80 2.11 25.05
C ALA A 204 26.91 1.40 26.40
#